data_2721ed562d8bfe229fe629540858b94c
#
_entry.id   2721ed562d8bfe229fe629540858b94c
#
_cell.length_a   1.000
_cell.length_b   1.000
_cell.length_c   1.000
_cell.angle_alpha   90.00
_cell.angle_beta   90.00
_cell.angle_gamma   90.00
#
_symmetry.space_group_name_H-M   'P 1'
#
loop_
_entity.id
_entity.type
_entity.pdbx_description
1 polymer ?
#
loop_
_entity_poly.entity_id
_entity_poly.type
_entity_poly.pdbx_seq_one_letter_code
_entity_poly.pdbx_strand_id
1 'polypeptide(L)'
;MARYTGPNNKRARRVSFSILENGKDLKRPFGPGQHGADRKRKPSNYSIQLTEKQKLRFIYGLNEKQFKKIVDDAGKMKGVHGENILVLLESRLDNLAYRIGYATTRRGARQLVNHGHITVNGKKVDIPSYRVKIGDVIALNEKSVNHKAVEAALATSPRRVEFISYDESKKSATFVRYPERSELNADINEALVVEFYSRV
;
A
#
# COMPACT_ATOMS: atom_id res chain seq x y z
N MET A 1 -1.94 -4.59 16.99
CA MET A 1 -2.71 -4.99 15.78
C MET A 1 -1.97 -6.11 15.07
N ALA A 2 -2.62 -7.24 14.80
CA ALA A 2 -1.99 -8.38 14.13
C ALA A 2 -1.55 -8.00 12.72
N ARG A 3 -0.30 -8.30 12.37
CA ARG A 3 0.31 -8.02 11.07
C ARG A 3 1.26 -9.15 10.67
N TYR A 4 1.54 -9.26 9.38
CA TYR A 4 2.56 -10.19 8.93
C TYR A 4 3.96 -9.61 9.19
N THR A 5 4.78 -10.32 9.95
CA THR A 5 6.16 -9.93 10.31
C THR A 5 7.23 -10.67 9.50
N GLY A 6 6.84 -11.72 8.80
CA GLY A 6 7.75 -12.53 7.99
C GLY A 6 8.33 -11.81 6.75
N PRO A 7 9.21 -12.47 5.99
CA PRO A 7 9.91 -11.88 4.85
C PRO A 7 9.00 -11.64 3.65
N ASN A 8 9.02 -10.41 3.10
CA ASN A 8 8.25 -10.03 1.91
C ASN A 8 8.68 -10.80 0.66
N ASN A 9 9.98 -11.12 0.54
CA ASN A 9 10.51 -11.87 -0.62
C ASN A 9 9.85 -13.24 -0.84
N LYS A 10 9.42 -13.93 0.26
CA LYS A 10 8.64 -15.18 0.13
C LYS A 10 7.27 -14.92 -0.49
N ARG A 11 6.61 -13.82 -0.08
CA ARG A 11 5.30 -13.44 -0.60
C ARG A 11 5.38 -12.99 -2.06
N ALA A 12 6.34 -12.12 -2.37
CA ALA A 12 6.57 -11.63 -3.74
C ALA A 12 6.79 -12.79 -4.71
N ARG A 13 7.72 -13.70 -4.38
CA ARG A 13 7.99 -14.90 -5.21
C ARG A 13 6.79 -15.85 -5.32
N ARG A 14 5.93 -15.94 -4.29
CA ARG A 14 4.72 -16.77 -4.35
C ARG A 14 3.72 -16.28 -5.38
N VAL A 15 3.55 -14.96 -5.48
CA VAL A 15 2.62 -14.32 -6.43
C VAL A 15 3.31 -13.87 -7.72
N SER A 16 4.62 -14.10 -7.84
CA SER A 16 5.45 -13.68 -8.98
C SER A 16 5.31 -12.18 -9.30
N PHE A 17 5.22 -11.35 -8.25
CA PHE A 17 4.98 -9.92 -8.35
C PHE A 17 5.76 -9.15 -7.27
N SER A 18 6.40 -8.02 -7.65
CA SER A 18 7.16 -7.20 -6.69
C SER A 18 6.23 -6.43 -5.73
N ILE A 19 6.28 -6.80 -4.45
CA ILE A 19 5.52 -6.14 -3.38
C ILE A 19 6.19 -4.82 -2.97
N LEU A 20 7.52 -4.75 -3.11
CA LEU A 20 8.31 -3.58 -2.74
C LEU A 20 8.42 -2.54 -3.86
N GLU A 21 7.83 -2.80 -5.02
CA GLU A 21 7.86 -1.93 -6.22
C GLU A 21 9.28 -1.58 -6.72
N ASN A 22 10.32 -2.27 -6.24
CA ASN A 22 11.71 -2.04 -6.61
C ASN A 22 12.40 -3.26 -7.24
N GLY A 23 11.67 -4.35 -7.41
CA GLY A 23 12.15 -5.61 -8.02
C GLY A 23 13.16 -6.41 -7.17
N LYS A 24 13.68 -5.84 -6.07
CA LYS A 24 14.69 -6.52 -5.22
C LYS A 24 14.17 -7.78 -4.55
N ASP A 25 12.86 -7.88 -4.36
CA ASP A 25 12.17 -9.02 -3.76
C ASP A 25 11.95 -10.20 -4.73
N LEU A 26 12.25 -10.01 -6.01
CA LEU A 26 12.17 -11.03 -7.08
C LEU A 26 13.54 -11.51 -7.59
N LYS A 27 14.66 -11.23 -6.89
CA LYS A 27 16.01 -11.66 -7.30
C LYS A 27 16.12 -13.16 -7.61
N ARG A 28 15.33 -14.01 -6.93
CA ARG A 28 15.28 -15.45 -7.21
C ARG A 28 14.07 -15.73 -8.11
N PRO A 29 14.25 -16.35 -9.30
CA PRO A 29 13.19 -16.54 -10.29
C PRO A 29 12.17 -17.63 -9.93
N PHE A 30 12.43 -18.42 -8.88
CA PHE A 30 11.58 -19.54 -8.47
C PHE A 30 10.80 -19.25 -7.19
N GLY A 31 9.71 -20.00 -6.99
CA GLY A 31 8.83 -19.89 -5.84
C GLY A 31 9.53 -20.14 -4.51
N PRO A 32 8.91 -19.80 -3.38
CA PRO A 32 9.46 -20.09 -2.05
C PRO A 32 9.25 -21.56 -1.67
N GLY A 33 10.16 -22.09 -0.83
CA GLY A 33 10.11 -23.45 -0.29
C GLY A 33 10.90 -24.47 -1.12
N GLN A 34 10.86 -25.73 -0.68
CA GLN A 34 11.58 -26.84 -1.29
C GLN A 34 11.15 -27.08 -2.73
N HIS A 35 9.86 -27.03 -3.01
CA HIS A 35 9.23 -27.24 -4.32
C HIS A 35 9.12 -25.97 -5.17
N GLY A 36 9.89 -24.91 -4.85
CA GLY A 36 9.80 -23.63 -5.54
C GLY A 36 10.21 -23.66 -7.01
N ALA A 37 11.11 -24.59 -7.37
CA ALA A 37 11.62 -24.79 -8.74
C ALA A 37 10.81 -25.80 -9.55
N ASP A 38 9.88 -26.53 -8.91
CA ASP A 38 9.11 -27.58 -9.60
C ASP A 38 8.17 -26.98 -10.65
N ARG A 39 7.87 -27.78 -11.69
CA ARG A 39 6.92 -27.41 -12.74
C ARG A 39 5.54 -27.14 -12.14
N LYS A 40 5.04 -25.93 -12.31
CA LYS A 40 3.70 -25.55 -11.87
C LYS A 40 2.65 -26.05 -12.86
N ARG A 41 1.52 -26.55 -12.32
CA ARG A 41 0.33 -26.86 -13.12
C ARG A 41 -0.29 -25.57 -13.65
N LYS A 42 -1.06 -25.66 -14.75
CA LYS A 42 -1.87 -24.54 -15.26
C LYS A 42 -2.79 -24.02 -14.14
N PRO A 43 -2.78 -22.72 -13.82
CA PRO A 43 -3.63 -22.19 -12.77
C PRO A 43 -5.10 -22.27 -13.16
N SER A 44 -5.95 -22.63 -12.21
CA SER A 44 -7.41 -22.54 -12.37
C SER A 44 -7.87 -21.06 -12.27
N ASN A 45 -9.08 -20.75 -12.75
CA ASN A 45 -9.66 -19.42 -12.63
C ASN A 45 -9.70 -18.94 -11.17
N TYR A 46 -10.06 -19.80 -10.24
CA TYR A 46 -10.00 -19.49 -8.82
C TYR A 46 -8.59 -19.12 -8.35
N SER A 47 -7.58 -19.87 -8.79
CA SER A 47 -6.18 -19.59 -8.44
C SER A 47 -5.70 -18.26 -8.99
N ILE A 48 -6.14 -17.86 -10.18
CA ILE A 48 -5.84 -16.56 -10.79
C ILE A 48 -6.44 -15.44 -9.95
N GLN A 49 -7.73 -15.50 -9.65
CA GLN A 49 -8.45 -14.53 -8.82
C GLN A 49 -7.85 -14.41 -7.42
N LEU A 50 -7.57 -15.55 -6.79
CA LEU A 50 -6.90 -15.58 -5.48
C LEU A 50 -5.53 -14.91 -5.53
N THR A 51 -4.76 -15.11 -6.59
CA THR A 51 -3.44 -14.52 -6.75
C THR A 51 -3.52 -13.00 -6.87
N GLU A 52 -4.46 -12.46 -7.68
CA GLU A 52 -4.68 -11.01 -7.81
C GLU A 52 -5.08 -10.39 -6.46
N LYS A 53 -6.01 -11.00 -5.75
CA LYS A 53 -6.36 -10.57 -4.39
C LYS A 53 -5.14 -10.56 -3.47
N GLN A 54 -4.32 -11.60 -3.51
CA GLN A 54 -3.12 -11.70 -2.67
C GLN A 54 -2.06 -10.65 -3.03
N LYS A 55 -1.89 -10.28 -4.31
CA LYS A 55 -1.00 -9.18 -4.74
C LYS A 55 -1.38 -7.89 -4.01
N LEU A 56 -2.63 -7.42 -4.15
CA LEU A 56 -3.10 -6.21 -3.48
C LEU A 56 -2.91 -6.29 -1.97
N ARG A 57 -3.39 -7.35 -1.35
CA ARG A 57 -3.26 -7.51 0.10
C ARG A 57 -1.82 -7.46 0.59
N PHE A 58 -0.88 -8.00 -0.17
CA PHE A 58 0.54 -8.02 0.21
C PHE A 58 1.22 -6.67 0.01
N ILE A 59 0.90 -5.93 -1.06
CA ILE A 59 1.42 -4.59 -1.33
C ILE A 59 1.10 -3.66 -0.15
N TYR A 60 -0.17 -3.60 0.26
CA TYR A 60 -0.62 -2.73 1.35
C TYR A 60 -0.44 -3.35 2.75
N GLY A 61 0.09 -4.56 2.85
CA GLY A 61 0.40 -5.23 4.12
C GLY A 61 -0.81 -5.50 5.01
N LEU A 62 -1.98 -5.77 4.42
CA LEU A 62 -3.24 -5.95 5.13
C LEU A 62 -3.49 -7.41 5.52
N ASN A 63 -4.28 -7.60 6.59
CA ASN A 63 -4.89 -8.88 6.94
C ASN A 63 -6.14 -9.12 6.08
N GLU A 64 -6.56 -10.39 5.96
CA GLU A 64 -7.75 -10.75 5.19
C GLU A 64 -9.01 -10.01 5.67
N LYS A 65 -9.27 -10.01 6.98
CA LYS A 65 -10.42 -9.33 7.57
C LYS A 65 -10.45 -7.82 7.25
N GLN A 66 -9.29 -7.15 7.29
CA GLN A 66 -9.19 -5.73 6.97
C GLN A 66 -9.41 -5.48 5.47
N PHE A 67 -8.86 -6.35 4.62
CA PHE A 67 -8.99 -6.24 3.18
C PHE A 67 -10.44 -6.47 2.74
N LYS A 68 -11.10 -7.53 3.25
CA LYS A 68 -12.53 -7.79 2.98
C LYS A 68 -13.38 -6.58 3.36
N LYS A 69 -13.16 -5.98 4.54
CA LYS A 69 -13.90 -4.76 4.94
C LYS A 69 -13.72 -3.60 3.95
N ILE A 70 -12.51 -3.44 3.38
CA ILE A 70 -12.28 -2.39 2.36
C ILE A 70 -13.06 -2.71 1.08
N VAL A 71 -13.09 -3.97 0.65
CA VAL A 71 -13.89 -4.40 -0.51
C VAL A 71 -15.37 -4.16 -0.28
N ASP A 72 -15.88 -4.52 0.89
CA ASP A 72 -17.29 -4.30 1.26
C ASP A 72 -17.63 -2.79 1.31
N ASP A 73 -16.74 -1.97 1.86
CA ASP A 73 -16.92 -0.52 1.91
C ASP A 73 -16.87 0.10 0.49
N ALA A 74 -15.97 -0.38 -0.38
CA ALA A 74 -15.85 0.06 -1.77
C ALA A 74 -17.11 -0.23 -2.59
N GLY A 75 -17.75 -1.38 -2.34
CA GLY A 75 -19.01 -1.75 -3.00
C GLY A 75 -20.20 -0.85 -2.65
N LYS A 76 -20.12 -0.11 -1.53
CA LYS A 76 -21.13 0.88 -1.14
C LYS A 76 -20.92 2.25 -1.77
N MET A 77 -19.75 2.48 -2.39
CA MET A 77 -19.42 3.75 -3.04
C MET A 77 -19.98 3.77 -4.46
N LYS A 78 -20.33 4.98 -4.95
CA LYS A 78 -20.70 5.18 -6.35
C LYS A 78 -19.46 5.01 -7.24
N GLY A 79 -19.64 4.46 -8.45
CA GLY A 79 -18.59 4.28 -9.44
C GLY A 79 -18.17 2.82 -9.61
N VAL A 80 -17.00 2.59 -10.22
CA VAL A 80 -16.48 1.25 -10.51
C VAL A 80 -15.91 0.63 -9.23
N HIS A 81 -16.45 -0.53 -8.83
CA HIS A 81 -16.09 -1.18 -7.57
C HIS A 81 -14.57 -1.43 -7.43
N GLY A 82 -13.92 -1.89 -8.50
CA GLY A 82 -12.46 -2.14 -8.49
C GLY A 82 -11.64 -0.87 -8.25
N GLU A 83 -11.99 0.23 -8.92
CA GLU A 83 -11.33 1.53 -8.72
C GLU A 83 -11.55 2.05 -7.30
N ASN A 84 -12.78 1.92 -6.76
CA ASN A 84 -13.08 2.31 -5.39
C ASN A 84 -12.22 1.55 -4.37
N ILE A 85 -11.93 0.25 -4.60
CA ILE A 85 -11.01 -0.51 -3.76
C ILE A 85 -9.63 0.14 -3.75
N LEU A 86 -9.11 0.50 -4.92
CA LEU A 86 -7.79 1.13 -5.04
C LEU A 86 -7.76 2.51 -4.38
N VAL A 87 -8.78 3.33 -4.58
CA VAL A 87 -8.94 4.65 -3.92
C VAL A 87 -8.91 4.50 -2.40
N LEU A 88 -9.66 3.55 -1.84
CA LEU A 88 -9.68 3.31 -0.39
C LEU A 88 -8.35 2.78 0.15
N LEU A 89 -7.61 2.00 -0.64
CA LEU A 89 -6.28 1.51 -0.28
C LEU A 89 -5.23 2.62 -0.29
N GLU A 90 -5.27 3.49 -1.31
CA GLU A 90 -4.34 4.61 -1.46
C GLU A 90 -4.61 5.74 -0.45
N SER A 91 -5.87 6.01 -0.08
CA SER A 91 -6.24 7.05 0.89
C SER A 91 -5.88 6.74 2.35
N ARG A 92 -5.29 5.59 2.63
CA ARG A 92 -4.81 5.23 3.98
C ARG A 92 -3.60 6.05 4.38
N LEU A 93 -3.55 6.49 5.63
CA LEU A 93 -2.45 7.31 6.16
C LEU A 93 -1.08 6.61 6.07
N ASP A 94 -1.01 5.28 6.35
CA ASP A 94 0.23 4.52 6.24
C ASP A 94 0.76 4.46 4.80
N ASN A 95 -0.15 4.38 3.82
CA ASN A 95 0.23 4.39 2.41
C ASN A 95 0.59 5.80 1.91
N LEU A 96 -0.18 6.82 2.28
CA LEU A 96 0.13 8.21 1.91
C LEU A 96 1.48 8.66 2.49
N ALA A 97 1.81 8.28 3.74
CA ALA A 97 3.13 8.55 4.31
C ALA A 97 4.28 7.90 3.51
N TYR A 98 4.04 6.73 2.90
CA TYR A 98 4.98 6.09 1.98
C TYR A 98 5.06 6.85 0.64
N ARG A 99 3.92 7.25 0.07
CA ARG A 99 3.85 7.99 -1.22
C ARG A 99 4.48 9.38 -1.12
N ILE A 100 4.36 10.05 0.02
CA ILE A 100 5.03 11.33 0.33
C ILE A 100 6.56 11.16 0.37
N GLY A 101 7.03 9.96 0.76
CA GLY A 101 8.45 9.66 0.90
C GLY A 101 8.98 9.75 2.32
N TYR A 102 8.15 9.81 3.35
CA TYR A 102 8.60 9.79 4.74
C TYR A 102 9.24 8.46 5.15
N ALA A 103 9.03 7.40 4.37
CA ALA A 103 9.69 6.12 4.55
C ALA A 103 9.97 5.44 3.22
N THR A 104 11.05 4.66 3.15
CA THR A 104 11.45 3.89 1.98
C THR A 104 10.55 2.68 1.71
N THR A 105 9.73 2.28 2.67
CA THR A 105 8.82 1.14 2.56
C THR A 105 7.48 1.41 3.27
N ARG A 106 6.39 0.80 2.79
CA ARG A 106 5.08 0.88 3.47
C ARG A 106 5.11 0.36 4.91
N ARG A 107 6.00 -0.58 5.23
CA ARG A 107 6.19 -1.05 6.62
C ARG A 107 6.84 0.03 7.50
N GLY A 108 7.83 0.73 6.97
CA GLY A 108 8.46 1.86 7.66
C GLY A 108 7.47 3.01 7.88
N ALA A 109 6.69 3.37 6.83
CA ALA A 109 5.65 4.38 6.95
C ALA A 109 4.60 4.02 8.01
N ARG A 110 4.15 2.77 8.03
CA ARG A 110 3.23 2.28 9.07
C ARG A 110 3.83 2.36 10.47
N GLN A 111 5.13 2.12 10.62
CA GLN A 111 5.82 2.27 11.90
C GLN A 111 5.85 3.74 12.34
N LEU A 112 6.17 4.66 11.43
CA LEU A 112 6.15 6.10 11.71
C LEU A 112 4.76 6.56 12.19
N VAL A 113 3.69 6.14 11.51
CA VAL A 113 2.33 6.45 11.96
C VAL A 113 2.04 5.88 13.34
N ASN A 114 2.29 4.57 13.57
CA ASN A 114 2.01 3.94 14.87
C ASN A 114 2.78 4.56 16.03
N HIS A 115 3.98 5.10 15.78
CA HIS A 115 4.79 5.76 16.80
C HIS A 115 4.41 7.25 16.98
N GLY A 116 3.40 7.72 16.21
CA GLY A 116 2.87 9.08 16.34
C GLY A 116 3.79 10.18 15.84
N HIS A 117 4.61 9.86 14.83
CA HIS A 117 5.48 10.82 14.16
C HIS A 117 4.76 11.66 13.11
N ILE A 118 3.50 11.36 12.81
CA ILE A 118 2.71 12.00 11.76
C ILE A 118 1.52 12.74 12.35
N THR A 119 1.23 13.90 11.79
CA THR A 119 0.06 14.73 12.09
C THR A 119 -0.81 14.85 10.84
N VAL A 120 -2.12 14.99 11.05
CA VAL A 120 -3.10 15.33 10.01
C VAL A 120 -3.81 16.59 10.47
N ASN A 121 -3.78 17.65 9.67
CA ASN A 121 -4.33 18.97 10.01
C ASN A 121 -3.84 19.47 11.41
N GLY A 122 -2.55 19.30 11.69
CA GLY A 122 -1.93 19.68 12.95
C GLY A 122 -2.20 18.75 14.15
N LYS A 123 -3.09 17.75 14.00
CA LYS A 123 -3.40 16.81 15.08
C LYS A 123 -2.63 15.51 14.91
N LYS A 124 -2.02 15.01 15.98
CA LYS A 124 -1.33 13.72 15.98
C LYS A 124 -2.32 12.58 15.67
N VAL A 125 -1.96 11.73 14.69
CA VAL A 125 -2.73 10.54 14.32
C VAL A 125 -1.79 9.33 14.32
N ASP A 126 -2.10 8.33 15.15
CA ASP A 126 -1.32 7.09 15.32
C ASP A 126 -2.01 5.84 14.73
N ILE A 127 -3.09 6.05 13.99
CA ILE A 127 -3.90 4.99 13.38
C ILE A 127 -3.50 4.83 11.90
N PRO A 128 -2.76 3.76 11.49
CA PRO A 128 -2.33 3.58 10.10
C PRO A 128 -3.47 3.43 9.09
N SER A 129 -4.63 2.95 9.54
CA SER A 129 -5.82 2.79 8.71
C SER A 129 -6.69 4.04 8.63
N TYR A 130 -6.25 5.17 9.20
CA TYR A 130 -6.96 6.44 9.08
C TYR A 130 -7.14 6.77 7.59
N ARG A 131 -8.36 7.09 7.18
CA ARG A 131 -8.69 7.50 5.81
C ARG A 131 -8.56 9.01 5.70
N VAL A 132 -7.56 9.43 4.96
CA VAL A 132 -7.30 10.85 4.69
C VAL A 132 -8.29 11.33 3.63
N LYS A 133 -8.80 12.54 3.80
CA LYS A 133 -9.74 13.18 2.88
C LYS A 133 -9.00 14.17 1.97
N ILE A 134 -9.60 14.50 0.84
CA ILE A 134 -9.11 15.55 -0.05
C ILE A 134 -9.05 16.87 0.73
N GLY A 135 -7.94 17.58 0.61
CA GLY A 135 -7.64 18.82 1.30
C GLY A 135 -6.94 18.63 2.66
N ASP A 136 -6.85 17.41 3.20
CA ASP A 136 -6.11 17.18 4.44
C ASP A 136 -4.60 17.39 4.23
N VAL A 137 -3.98 18.05 5.21
CA VAL A 137 -2.54 18.31 5.26
C VAL A 137 -1.87 17.27 6.17
N ILE A 138 -0.95 16.50 5.61
CA ILE A 138 -0.15 15.49 6.32
C ILE A 138 1.23 16.06 6.57
N ALA A 139 1.65 16.13 7.82
CA ALA A 139 2.95 16.65 8.21
C ALA A 139 3.64 15.76 9.25
N LEU A 140 4.94 16.00 9.44
CA LEU A 140 5.67 15.40 10.54
C LEU A 140 5.35 16.15 11.84
N ASN A 141 5.30 15.41 12.95
CA ASN A 141 5.22 16.02 14.26
C ASN A 141 6.51 16.83 14.52
N GLU A 142 6.43 17.99 15.18
CA GLU A 142 7.55 18.88 15.48
C GLU A 142 8.77 18.14 16.07
N LYS A 143 8.53 17.21 16.99
CA LYS A 143 9.57 16.36 17.60
C LYS A 143 10.20 15.36 16.62
N SER A 144 9.62 15.19 15.44
CA SER A 144 10.01 14.17 14.46
C SER A 144 10.54 14.75 13.15
N VAL A 145 10.59 16.07 13.03
CA VAL A 145 11.07 16.77 11.82
C VAL A 145 12.52 16.38 11.47
N ASN A 146 13.36 16.14 12.48
CA ASN A 146 14.78 15.76 12.33
C ASN A 146 15.00 14.25 12.56
N HIS A 147 13.97 13.42 12.30
CA HIS A 147 14.09 11.98 12.48
C HIS A 147 14.99 11.40 11.37
N LYS A 148 16.16 10.85 11.75
CA LYS A 148 17.20 10.33 10.82
C LYS A 148 16.66 9.39 9.72
N ALA A 149 15.73 8.51 10.07
CA ALA A 149 15.15 7.59 9.09
C ALA A 149 14.24 8.30 8.05
N VAL A 150 13.60 9.42 8.43
CA VAL A 150 12.78 10.22 7.52
C VAL A 150 13.68 11.03 6.60
N GLU A 151 14.73 11.63 7.12
CA GLU A 151 15.71 12.39 6.32
C GLU A 151 16.39 11.48 5.28
N ALA A 152 16.83 10.29 5.68
CA ALA A 152 17.38 9.30 4.77
C ALA A 152 16.37 8.85 3.70
N ALA A 153 15.09 8.73 4.05
CA ALA A 153 14.04 8.37 3.11
C ALA A 153 13.76 9.49 2.10
N LEU A 154 13.69 10.73 2.54
CA LEU A 154 13.49 11.91 1.68
C LEU A 154 14.66 12.12 0.71
N ALA A 155 15.90 11.84 1.14
CA ALA A 155 17.10 11.92 0.31
C ALA A 155 17.15 10.84 -0.79
N THR A 156 16.45 9.71 -0.62
CA THR A 156 16.47 8.56 -1.56
C THR A 156 15.50 8.73 -2.74
N SER A 157 15.13 9.92 -3.15
CA SER A 157 14.19 10.20 -4.24
C SER A 157 12.82 9.56 -4.03
N PRO A 158 11.96 10.17 -3.25
CA PRO A 158 10.62 9.63 -2.99
C PRO A 158 9.85 9.48 -4.30
N ARG A 159 9.13 8.37 -4.46
CA ARG A 159 8.18 8.15 -5.55
C ARG A 159 6.92 8.97 -5.29
N ARG A 160 7.03 10.28 -5.44
CA ARG A 160 5.90 11.19 -5.31
C ARG A 160 4.97 10.99 -6.49
N VAL A 161 3.70 11.09 -6.22
CA VAL A 161 2.61 10.90 -7.18
C VAL A 161 1.86 12.24 -7.33
N GLU A 162 1.25 12.46 -8.48
CA GLU A 162 0.63 13.75 -8.82
C GLU A 162 -0.56 14.14 -7.93
N PHE A 163 -1.24 13.16 -7.34
CA PHE A 163 -2.36 13.40 -6.44
C PHE A 163 -1.95 13.90 -5.03
N ILE A 164 -0.63 14.13 -4.80
CA ILE A 164 -0.06 14.66 -3.56
C ILE A 164 0.78 15.89 -3.89
N SER A 165 0.44 17.03 -3.32
CA SER A 165 1.26 18.24 -3.36
C SER A 165 2.18 18.27 -2.14
N TYR A 166 3.49 18.33 -2.34
CA TYR A 166 4.49 18.33 -1.27
C TYR A 166 5.19 19.66 -1.15
N ASP A 167 5.19 20.23 0.04
CA ASP A 167 5.94 21.44 0.41
C ASP A 167 7.24 21.06 1.12
N GLU A 168 8.38 21.31 0.47
CA GLU A 168 9.69 20.96 0.99
C GLU A 168 10.07 21.82 2.22
N SER A 169 9.65 23.09 2.23
CA SER A 169 9.99 24.03 3.32
C SER A 169 9.35 23.62 4.65
N LYS A 170 8.11 23.15 4.58
CA LYS A 170 7.33 22.71 5.75
C LYS A 170 7.43 21.20 6.00
N LYS A 171 8.10 20.45 5.12
CA LYS A 171 8.09 18.97 5.13
C LYS A 171 6.65 18.43 5.30
N SER A 172 5.68 19.03 4.60
CA SER A 172 4.26 18.70 4.68
C SER A 172 3.71 18.37 3.29
N ALA A 173 2.64 17.61 3.24
CA ALA A 173 1.99 17.21 1.99
C ALA A 173 0.48 17.39 2.09
N THR A 174 -0.13 17.89 1.02
CA THR A 174 -1.58 18.02 0.91
C THR A 174 -2.12 16.94 -0.02
N PHE A 175 -3.15 16.23 0.40
CA PHE A 175 -3.86 15.27 -0.43
C PHE A 175 -4.85 16.03 -1.34
N VAL A 176 -4.48 16.22 -2.62
CA VAL A 176 -5.19 17.13 -3.53
C VAL A 176 -6.43 16.47 -4.14
N ARG A 177 -6.29 15.22 -4.61
CA ARG A 177 -7.36 14.48 -5.28
C ARG A 177 -7.23 12.98 -5.04
N TYR A 178 -8.24 12.21 -5.37
CA TYR A 178 -8.09 10.76 -5.40
C TYR A 178 -7.22 10.34 -6.60
N PRO A 179 -6.47 9.22 -6.47
CA PRO A 179 -5.67 8.71 -7.58
C PRO A 179 -6.55 8.25 -8.74
N GLU A 180 -6.09 8.49 -9.95
CA GLU A 180 -6.63 7.89 -11.15
C GLU A 180 -6.08 6.48 -11.36
N ARG A 181 -6.82 5.65 -12.10
CA ARG A 181 -6.38 4.27 -12.37
C ARG A 181 -5.04 4.22 -13.13
N SER A 182 -4.79 5.19 -14.00
CA SER A 182 -3.56 5.34 -14.79
C SER A 182 -2.31 5.57 -13.95
N GLU A 183 -2.45 6.20 -12.77
CA GLU A 183 -1.34 6.52 -11.85
C GLU A 183 -0.95 5.32 -10.97
N LEU A 184 -1.77 4.29 -10.96
CA LEU A 184 -1.57 3.10 -10.16
C LEU A 184 -0.95 1.97 -10.98
N ASN A 185 -0.47 0.93 -10.30
CA ASN A 185 0.21 -0.17 -10.97
C ASN A 185 -0.71 -0.87 -11.98
N ALA A 186 -0.32 -0.85 -13.26
CA ALA A 186 -1.08 -1.44 -14.37
C ALA A 186 -1.16 -2.98 -14.30
N ASP A 187 -0.18 -3.65 -13.65
CA ASP A 187 -0.12 -5.12 -13.56
C ASP A 187 -1.17 -5.73 -12.62
N ILE A 188 -1.97 -4.89 -11.96
CA ILE A 188 -3.02 -5.32 -11.04
C ILE A 188 -4.36 -5.33 -11.76
N ASN A 189 -5.05 -6.47 -11.74
CA ASN A 189 -6.40 -6.59 -12.27
C ASN A 189 -7.41 -6.60 -11.12
N GLU A 190 -7.97 -5.43 -10.83
CA GLU A 190 -8.97 -5.24 -9.78
C GLU A 190 -10.29 -5.94 -10.05
N ALA A 191 -10.67 -6.17 -11.32
CA ALA A 191 -11.90 -6.88 -11.67
C ALA A 191 -11.86 -8.33 -11.16
N LEU A 192 -10.71 -9.01 -11.27
CA LEU A 192 -10.53 -10.36 -10.73
C LEU A 192 -10.63 -10.39 -9.19
N VAL A 193 -10.27 -9.30 -8.53
CA VAL A 193 -10.43 -9.19 -7.06
C VAL A 193 -11.89 -9.07 -6.68
N VAL A 194 -12.66 -8.26 -7.41
CA VAL A 194 -14.12 -8.14 -7.22
C VAL A 194 -14.79 -9.47 -7.47
N GLU A 195 -14.44 -10.15 -8.59
CA GLU A 195 -14.99 -11.47 -8.94
C GLU A 195 -14.68 -12.53 -7.86
N PHE A 196 -13.48 -12.50 -7.26
CA PHE A 196 -13.15 -13.40 -6.14
C PHE A 196 -14.12 -13.25 -4.99
N TYR A 197 -14.44 -12.02 -4.57
CA TYR A 197 -15.33 -11.76 -3.44
C TYR A 197 -16.82 -11.88 -3.76
N SER A 198 -17.22 -11.83 -5.03
CA SER A 198 -18.60 -12.10 -5.44
C SER A 198 -18.98 -13.58 -5.36
N ARG A 199 -18.00 -14.48 -5.28
CA ARG A 199 -18.20 -15.94 -5.16
C ARG A 199 -18.14 -16.44 -3.71
N VAL A 200 -17.69 -15.62 -2.77
CA VAL A 200 -17.48 -15.93 -1.35
C VAL A 200 -18.43 -15.10 -0.50
#